data_81c9d6e40f5e69655330f19c662d017c
#
_entry.id   81c9d6e40f5e69655330f19c662d017c
#
_cell.length_a   1.000
_cell.length_b   1.000
_cell.length_c   1.000
_cell.angle_alpha   90.00
_cell.angle_beta   90.00
_cell.angle_gamma   90.00
#
_symmetry.space_group_name_H-M   'P 1'
#
loop_
_entity.id
_entity.type
_entity.pdbx_description
1 polymer ?
#
loop_
_entity_poly.entity_id
_entity_poly.type
_entity_poly.pdbx_seq_one_letter_code
_entity_poly.pdbx_strand_id
1 'polypeptide(L)'
;MKKLLTLLLAVAAATDLSAEGYQVNNLSARQTGMGQVGTAMKLNSESIFFNPAATVFQGSKFDLSVGAAGILSYCTYTPSPTMENGLYAGNRPEWKSDNKMSTPIYAYFNYKPADRWAGGVGFFT
;
A
#
# COMPACT_ATOMS: atom_id res chain seq x y z
N MET A 1 -3.86 16.15 -29.09
CA MET A 1 -4.53 15.73 -27.85
C MET A 1 -4.80 14.23 -27.80
N LYS A 2 -5.47 13.62 -28.81
CA LYS A 2 -5.79 12.18 -28.81
C LYS A 2 -4.54 11.27 -28.66
N LYS A 3 -3.45 11.57 -29.38
CA LYS A 3 -2.18 10.80 -29.32
C LYS A 3 -1.50 10.86 -27.95
N LEU A 4 -1.61 11.99 -27.25
CA LEU A 4 -1.06 12.15 -25.90
C LEU A 4 -1.84 11.34 -24.87
N LEU A 5 -3.18 11.33 -25.01
CA LEU A 5 -4.06 10.54 -24.16
C LEU A 5 -3.83 9.03 -24.35
N THR A 6 -3.63 8.60 -25.61
CA THR A 6 -3.31 7.18 -25.89
C THR A 6 -1.96 6.77 -25.33
N LEU A 7 -0.96 7.65 -25.40
CA LEU A 7 0.36 7.40 -24.81
C LEU A 7 0.29 7.31 -23.29
N LEU A 8 -0.46 8.18 -22.64
CA LEU A 8 -0.69 8.14 -21.18
C LEU A 8 -1.41 6.86 -20.75
N LEU A 9 -2.43 6.42 -21.50
CA LEU A 9 -3.11 5.15 -21.25
C LEU A 9 -2.18 3.95 -21.47
N ALA A 10 -1.34 3.98 -22.49
CA ALA A 10 -0.37 2.90 -22.77
C ALA A 10 0.70 2.78 -21.67
N VAL A 11 1.19 3.91 -21.14
CA VAL A 11 2.13 3.94 -20.01
C VAL A 11 1.46 3.43 -18.72
N ALA A 12 0.21 3.79 -18.48
CA ALA A 12 -0.54 3.29 -17.32
C ALA A 12 -0.83 1.78 -17.41
N ALA A 13 -0.96 1.22 -18.61
CA ALA A 13 -1.17 -0.21 -18.82
C ALA A 13 0.13 -1.06 -18.78
N ALA A 14 1.29 -0.43 -18.84
CA ALA A 14 2.60 -1.09 -18.82
C ALA A 14 3.15 -1.33 -17.40
N THR A 15 2.40 -1.02 -16.35
CA THR A 15 2.78 -1.36 -14.98
C THR A 15 2.64 -2.86 -14.78
N ASP A 16 3.74 -3.53 -14.47
CA ASP A 16 3.74 -4.95 -14.12
C ASP A 16 2.78 -5.19 -12.95
N LEU A 17 1.70 -5.91 -13.22
CA LEU A 17 0.75 -6.36 -12.21
C LEU A 17 1.36 -7.56 -11.48
N SER A 18 2.26 -7.30 -10.55
CA SER A 18 2.70 -8.31 -9.60
C SER A 18 1.55 -8.60 -8.64
N ALA A 19 0.89 -9.74 -8.82
CA ALA A 19 -0.11 -10.20 -7.86
C ALA A 19 0.62 -10.77 -6.64
N GLU A 20 0.92 -9.93 -5.67
CA GLU A 20 1.45 -10.35 -4.38
C GLU A 20 0.33 -10.97 -3.54
N GLY A 21 0.62 -12.11 -2.92
CA GLY A 21 -0.39 -12.88 -2.17
C GLY A 21 -0.88 -12.22 -0.87
N TYR A 22 -0.31 -11.06 -0.48
CA TYR A 22 -0.74 -10.28 0.67
C TYR A 22 -0.49 -8.79 0.43
N GLN A 23 -1.32 -7.96 1.01
CA GLN A 23 -1.16 -6.51 0.95
C GLN A 23 -0.62 -5.99 2.27
N VAL A 24 0.46 -5.22 2.21
CA VAL A 24 1.02 -4.52 3.36
C VAL A 24 0.40 -3.13 3.44
N ASN A 25 -0.55 -2.95 4.35
CA ASN A 25 -1.25 -1.66 4.54
C ASN A 25 -0.52 -0.69 5.49
N ASN A 26 0.78 -0.83 5.68
CA ASN A 26 1.57 -0.01 6.59
C ASN A 26 2.12 1.27 5.91
N LEU A 27 1.30 1.92 5.09
CA LEU A 27 1.63 3.14 4.35
C LEU A 27 1.29 4.42 5.12
N SER A 28 1.07 4.32 6.43
CA SER A 28 0.93 5.43 7.36
C SER A 28 1.07 4.93 8.79
N ALA A 29 2.02 5.48 9.53
CA ALA A 29 2.19 5.17 10.95
C ALA A 29 0.96 5.59 11.78
N ARG A 30 0.33 6.71 11.39
CA ARG A 30 -0.90 7.21 12.01
C ARG A 30 -2.06 6.24 11.80
N GLN A 31 -2.24 5.75 10.57
CA GLN A 31 -3.26 4.76 10.25
C GLN A 31 -3.05 3.44 11.00
N THR A 32 -1.83 2.97 11.04
CA THR A 32 -1.48 1.75 11.78
C THR A 32 -1.80 1.90 13.26
N GLY A 33 -1.47 3.04 13.87
CA GLY A 33 -1.77 3.32 15.28
C GLY A 33 -3.26 3.46 15.59
N MET A 34 -4.09 3.80 14.59
CA MET A 34 -5.55 3.94 14.72
C MET A 34 -6.33 2.71 14.22
N GLY A 35 -5.68 1.59 13.94
CA GLY A 35 -6.36 0.39 13.45
C GLY A 35 -6.91 0.49 12.04
N GLN A 36 -6.29 1.27 11.16
CA GLN A 36 -6.63 1.39 9.74
C GLN A 36 -8.00 2.05 9.43
N VAL A 37 -8.51 2.89 10.34
CA VAL A 37 -9.82 3.55 10.17
C VAL A 37 -9.77 4.85 9.32
N GLY A 38 -8.71 5.07 8.58
CA GLY A 38 -8.42 6.33 7.89
C GLY A 38 -9.31 6.73 6.75
N THR A 39 -10.10 5.81 6.20
CA THR A 39 -11.02 6.13 5.09
C THR A 39 -12.03 7.22 5.48
N ALA A 40 -12.45 7.27 6.74
CA ALA A 40 -13.40 8.24 7.26
C ALA A 40 -12.76 9.44 7.97
N MET A 41 -11.42 9.50 8.03
CA MET A 41 -10.71 10.53 8.81
C MET A 41 -9.96 11.51 7.93
N LYS A 42 -9.74 12.72 8.45
CA LYS A 42 -8.87 13.73 7.85
C LYS A 42 -7.43 13.44 8.25
N LEU A 43 -6.64 12.97 7.32
CA LEU A 43 -5.23 12.62 7.53
C LEU A 43 -4.26 13.53 6.79
N ASN A 44 -4.73 14.71 6.36
CA ASN A 44 -3.95 15.64 5.56
C ASN A 44 -3.38 14.97 4.29
N SER A 45 -2.07 15.06 4.05
CA SER A 45 -1.43 14.48 2.86
C SER A 45 -1.54 12.94 2.78
N GLU A 46 -1.58 12.24 3.90
CA GLU A 46 -1.76 10.77 3.92
C GLU A 46 -3.13 10.35 3.35
N SER A 47 -4.12 11.26 3.37
CA SER A 47 -5.43 11.02 2.75
C SER A 47 -5.34 10.73 1.25
N ILE A 48 -4.27 11.14 0.56
CA ILE A 48 -4.06 10.84 -0.87
C ILE A 48 -4.19 9.34 -1.14
N PHE A 49 -3.67 8.51 -0.26
CA PHE A 49 -3.74 7.06 -0.41
C PHE A 49 -5.09 6.48 0.07
N PHE A 50 -5.54 6.89 1.25
CA PHE A 50 -6.68 6.25 1.91
C PHE A 50 -8.05 6.81 1.48
N ASN A 51 -8.12 8.11 1.27
CA ASN A 51 -9.33 8.82 0.81
C ASN A 51 -8.94 10.14 0.14
N PRO A 52 -8.66 10.16 -1.16
CA PRO A 52 -8.21 11.37 -1.85
C PRO A 52 -9.15 12.57 -1.69
N ALA A 53 -10.46 12.34 -1.59
CA ALA A 53 -11.43 13.41 -1.38
C ALA A 53 -11.25 14.13 -0.03
N ALA A 54 -10.66 13.47 0.96
CA ALA A 54 -10.40 14.07 2.27
C ALA A 54 -9.26 15.11 2.25
N THR A 55 -8.44 15.15 1.20
CA THR A 55 -7.35 16.11 1.06
C THR A 55 -7.82 17.58 1.02
N VAL A 56 -9.03 17.81 0.53
CA VAL A 56 -9.66 19.15 0.51
C VAL A 56 -9.89 19.69 1.93
N PHE A 57 -10.05 18.82 2.92
CA PHE A 57 -10.32 19.21 4.30
C PHE A 57 -9.07 19.45 5.15
N GLN A 58 -7.88 19.45 4.54
CA GLN A 58 -6.67 19.82 5.28
C GLN A 58 -6.71 21.27 5.75
N GLY A 59 -6.15 21.54 6.93
CA GLY A 59 -6.16 22.87 7.55
C GLY A 59 -5.12 23.84 7.02
N SER A 60 -4.07 23.34 6.36
CA SER A 60 -2.95 24.13 5.83
C SER A 60 -2.97 24.15 4.30
N LYS A 61 -2.26 25.12 3.69
CA LYS A 61 -2.11 25.14 2.23
C LYS A 61 -1.20 24.02 1.71
N PHE A 62 -0.22 23.63 2.51
CA PHE A 62 0.74 22.57 2.18
C PHE A 62 0.78 21.57 3.32
N ASP A 63 0.91 20.32 2.98
CA ASP A 63 1.14 19.25 3.94
C ASP A 63 2.08 18.21 3.34
N LEU A 64 3.05 17.78 4.15
CA LEU A 64 4.02 16.75 3.80
C LEU A 64 4.04 15.69 4.90
N SER A 65 3.87 14.45 4.53
CA SER A 65 4.04 13.31 5.42
C SER A 65 5.05 12.33 4.84
N VAL A 66 6.00 11.93 5.65
CA VAL A 66 7.00 10.92 5.28
C VAL A 66 7.11 9.90 6.40
N GLY A 67 7.37 8.66 6.06
CA GLY A 67 7.56 7.63 7.05
C GLY A 67 8.10 6.34 6.47
N ALA A 68 8.44 5.44 7.39
CA ALA A 68 8.88 4.10 7.10
C ALA A 68 8.33 3.13 8.14
N ALA A 69 8.14 1.87 7.78
CA ALA A 69 7.78 0.81 8.71
C ALA A 69 8.78 -0.35 8.57
N GLY A 70 9.05 -1.04 9.67
CA GLY A 70 9.81 -2.28 9.67
C GLY A 70 8.87 -3.45 9.86
N ILE A 71 8.82 -4.38 8.90
CA ILE A 71 7.96 -5.54 8.94
C ILE A 71 8.81 -6.79 8.99
N LEU A 72 8.62 -7.57 10.05
CA LEU A 72 9.20 -8.89 10.21
C LEU A 72 8.10 -9.92 10.02
N SER A 73 8.16 -10.67 8.93
CA SER A 73 7.16 -11.70 8.62
C SER A 73 7.68 -13.07 9.05
N TYR A 74 6.91 -13.74 9.89
CA TYR A 74 7.14 -15.13 10.28
C TYR A 74 6.01 -15.98 9.73
N CYS A 75 6.35 -16.88 8.81
CA CYS A 75 5.37 -17.81 8.26
C CYS A 75 5.94 -19.23 8.34
N THR A 76 5.12 -20.16 8.77
CA THR A 76 5.44 -21.60 8.73
C THR A 76 4.32 -22.27 7.94
N TYR A 77 4.70 -22.98 6.89
CA TYR A 77 3.76 -23.80 6.12
C TYR A 77 3.90 -25.26 6.58
N THR A 78 2.84 -25.78 7.13
CA THR A 78 2.72 -27.21 7.47
C THR A 78 1.74 -27.85 6.51
N PRO A 79 2.16 -28.84 5.69
CA PRO A 79 1.25 -29.51 4.77
C PRO A 79 0.14 -30.25 5.51
N SER A 80 -1.09 -30.17 4.97
CA SER A 80 -2.23 -30.89 5.57
C SER A 80 -2.11 -32.39 5.34
N PRO A 81 -2.39 -33.24 6.34
CA PRO A 81 -2.42 -34.69 6.19
C PRO A 81 -3.43 -35.17 5.15
N THR A 82 -4.48 -34.40 4.90
CA THR A 82 -5.53 -34.72 3.93
C THR A 82 -5.04 -34.68 2.47
N MET A 83 -3.93 -34.01 2.21
CA MET A 83 -3.28 -34.03 0.89
C MET A 83 -2.33 -35.22 0.71
N GLU A 84 -2.13 -36.01 1.73
CA GLU A 84 -1.21 -37.16 1.73
C GLU A 84 -1.70 -38.31 0.82
N ASN A 85 -3.02 -38.41 0.58
CA ASN A 85 -3.62 -39.42 -0.31
C ASN A 85 -3.82 -38.95 -1.76
N GLY A 86 -3.37 -37.73 -2.10
CA GLY A 86 -3.43 -37.20 -3.46
C GLY A 86 -2.11 -37.34 -4.22
N LEU A 87 -2.01 -36.68 -5.36
CA LEU A 87 -0.84 -36.64 -6.26
C LEU A 87 0.50 -36.24 -5.60
N TYR A 88 0.48 -35.89 -4.33
CA TYR A 88 1.61 -35.39 -3.56
C TYR A 88 1.85 -36.18 -2.25
N ALA A 89 1.46 -37.46 -2.23
CA ALA A 89 1.80 -38.35 -1.12
C ALA A 89 3.33 -38.43 -0.95
N GLY A 90 3.87 -37.76 0.03
CA GLY A 90 5.30 -37.76 0.36
C GLY A 90 5.55 -36.94 1.61
N ASN A 91 6.48 -37.40 2.43
CA ASN A 91 6.91 -36.71 3.65
C ASN A 91 7.49 -35.35 3.27
N ARG A 92 6.66 -34.29 3.23
CA ARG A 92 7.11 -32.92 2.92
C ARG A 92 7.58 -32.26 4.20
N PRO A 93 8.79 -31.73 4.20
CA PRO A 93 9.28 -30.96 5.35
C PRO A 93 8.43 -29.72 5.57
N GLU A 94 8.34 -29.33 6.82
CA GLU A 94 7.83 -28.02 7.20
C GLU A 94 8.67 -26.93 6.55
N TRP A 95 8.03 -25.97 5.90
CA TRP A 95 8.69 -24.84 5.25
C TRP A 95 8.55 -23.60 6.11
N LYS A 96 9.67 -22.98 6.45
CA LYS A 96 9.71 -21.71 7.18
C LYS A 96 10.15 -20.59 6.25
N SER A 97 9.49 -19.45 6.39
CA SER A 97 9.90 -18.26 5.64
C SER A 97 11.28 -17.77 6.09
N ASP A 98 12.03 -17.21 5.16
CA ASP A 98 13.20 -16.38 5.52
C ASP A 98 12.70 -15.16 6.29
N ASN A 99 13.21 -15.00 7.54
CA ASN A 99 12.83 -13.88 8.40
C ASN A 99 13.54 -12.58 7.97
N LYS A 100 13.32 -12.16 6.73
CA LYS A 100 13.86 -10.91 6.20
C LYS A 100 12.97 -9.75 6.59
N MET A 101 13.61 -8.68 7.07
CA MET A 101 12.90 -7.43 7.36
C MET A 101 12.57 -6.73 6.04
N SER A 102 11.30 -6.43 5.82
CA SER A 102 10.84 -5.53 4.77
C SER A 102 10.65 -4.12 5.35
N THR A 103 11.12 -3.11 4.63
CA THR A 103 11.07 -1.71 5.08
C THR A 103 10.30 -0.86 4.06
N PRO A 104 8.96 -0.95 4.02
CA PRO A 104 8.19 -0.05 3.18
C PRO A 104 8.38 1.40 3.63
N ILE A 105 8.57 2.28 2.66
CA ILE A 105 8.68 3.72 2.86
C ILE A 105 7.54 4.42 2.15
N TYR A 106 7.13 5.57 2.67
CA TYR A 106 6.11 6.40 2.03
C TYR A 106 6.44 7.88 2.19
N ALA A 107 6.02 8.66 1.20
CA ALA A 107 6.05 10.12 1.21
C ALA A 107 4.81 10.66 0.50
N TYR A 108 4.07 11.55 1.14
CA TYR A 108 2.88 12.18 0.60
C TYR A 108 3.03 13.69 0.67
N PHE A 109 2.76 14.36 -0.43
CA PHE A 109 2.70 15.81 -0.50
C PHE A 109 1.34 16.23 -1.01
N ASN A 110 0.68 17.16 -0.32
CA ASN A 110 -0.59 17.73 -0.73
C ASN A 110 -0.55 19.26 -0.73
N TYR A 111 -1.20 19.85 -1.75
CA TYR A 111 -1.34 21.27 -1.92
C TYR A 111 -2.81 21.63 -2.08
N LYS A 112 -3.27 22.57 -1.27
CA LYS A 112 -4.65 23.10 -1.27
C LYS A 112 -4.63 24.58 -1.64
N PRO A 113 -4.74 24.93 -2.93
CA PRO A 113 -4.76 26.35 -3.36
C PRO A 113 -6.03 27.08 -2.94
N ALA A 114 -7.17 26.39 -2.84
CA ALA A 114 -8.47 26.96 -2.50
C ALA A 114 -9.32 25.99 -1.67
N ASP A 115 -10.41 26.48 -1.09
CA ASP A 115 -11.25 25.67 -0.19
C ASP A 115 -11.88 24.43 -0.82
N ARG A 116 -12.09 24.46 -2.14
CA ARG A 116 -12.72 23.38 -2.89
C ARG A 116 -11.74 22.55 -3.75
N TRP A 117 -10.47 22.92 -3.75
CA TRP A 117 -9.47 22.30 -4.60
C TRP A 117 -8.27 21.89 -3.78
N ALA A 118 -7.95 20.65 -3.88
CA ALA A 118 -6.69 20.11 -3.34
C ALA A 118 -6.17 19.05 -4.30
N GLY A 119 -4.88 18.89 -4.33
CA GLY A 119 -4.23 17.87 -5.12
C GLY A 119 -2.86 17.56 -4.56
N GLY A 120 -2.39 16.38 -4.82
CA GLY A 120 -1.11 15.94 -4.27
C GLY A 120 -0.54 14.75 -4.99
N VAL A 121 0.61 14.33 -4.53
CA VAL A 121 1.34 13.16 -5.02
C VAL A 121 1.74 12.28 -3.85
N GLY A 122 1.69 10.97 -4.05
CA GLY A 122 2.17 9.98 -3.10
C GLY A 122 3.21 9.08 -3.75
N PHE A 123 4.26 8.81 -3.03
CA PHE A 123 5.27 7.80 -3.33
C PHE A 123 5.28 6.78 -2.21
N PHE A 124 5.25 5.51 -2.55
CA PHE A 124 5.29 4.41 -1.58
C PHE A 124 5.83 3.13 -2.23
N THR A 125 6.43 2.25 -1.41
CA THR A 125 7.02 0.97 -1.86
C THR A 125 6.40 -0.19 -1.12
#